data_956c8fe67e56bfc6194e2f8688e9b47d
#
_entry.id   956c8fe67e56bfc6194e2f8688e9b47d
#
_cell.length_a   1.000
_cell.length_b   1.000
_cell.length_c   1.000
_cell.angle_alpha   90.00
_cell.angle_beta   90.00
_cell.angle_gamma   90.00
#
_symmetry.space_group_name_H-M   'P 1'
#
loop_
_entity.id
_entity.type
_entity.pdbx_description
1 polymer ?
#
loop_
_entity_poly.entity_id
_entity_poly.type
_entity_poly.pdbx_seq_one_letter_code
_entity_poly.pdbx_strand_id
1 'polypeptide(L)'
;DLILGSGHLNNDLTRKETSSLTNKITGSRTADQIYGILNFTLQEDLDQLSTIYYTRVEEAYTKFYAYNENSNDSAAHFKDQHLRTSILSIGTLLNYRIAFKNGNKLTPNALFEYASDESNSSKAVAYYLSDPSSVYTYEVENDVEEIYKLGAGFDVSLLNSWNINTKLLRKKYKDYGNESIYEISAVKSF
;
A
#
# COMPACT_ATOMS: atom_id res chain seq x y z
N ASP A 1 -0.70 17.78 7.59
CA ASP A 1 -1.79 16.87 8.00
C ASP A 1 -1.20 15.69 8.76
N LEU A 2 -1.90 15.24 9.82
CA LEU A 2 -1.57 14.05 10.59
C LEU A 2 -2.78 13.10 10.57
N ILE A 3 -2.53 11.85 10.21
CA ILE A 3 -3.52 10.76 10.27
C ILE A 3 -2.99 9.70 11.22
N LEU A 4 -3.78 9.29 12.20
CA LEU A 4 -3.50 8.18 13.09
C LEU A 4 -4.62 7.17 13.00
N GLY A 5 -4.29 5.89 13.01
CA GLY A 5 -5.28 4.84 12.93
C GLY A 5 -4.84 3.53 13.56
N SER A 6 -5.81 2.66 13.77
CA SER A 6 -5.59 1.29 14.19
C SER A 6 -6.51 0.35 13.41
N GLY A 7 -6.10 -0.89 13.26
CA GLY A 7 -6.85 -1.91 12.56
C GLY A 7 -6.69 -3.27 13.23
N HIS A 8 -7.74 -4.08 13.12
CA HIS A 8 -7.72 -5.48 13.45
C HIS A 8 -7.88 -6.28 12.16
N LEU A 9 -6.98 -7.22 11.91
CA LEU A 9 -6.93 -8.04 10.70
C LEU A 9 -7.26 -9.49 11.07
N ASN A 10 -8.03 -10.16 10.23
CA ASN A 10 -8.28 -11.59 10.34
C ASN A 10 -8.02 -12.22 8.97
N ASN A 11 -7.11 -13.20 8.93
CA ASN A 11 -6.66 -13.85 7.71
C ASN A 11 -6.88 -15.36 7.82
N ASP A 12 -7.66 -15.89 6.90
CA ASP A 12 -7.79 -17.34 6.72
C ASP A 12 -6.71 -17.82 5.74
N LEU A 13 -5.92 -18.77 6.19
CA LEU A 13 -4.77 -19.29 5.48
C LEU A 13 -5.06 -20.73 5.04
N THR A 14 -4.62 -21.06 3.83
CA THR A 14 -4.71 -22.42 3.31
C THR A 14 -3.42 -22.77 2.58
N ARG A 15 -2.81 -23.89 2.94
CA ARG A 15 -1.70 -24.47 2.18
C ARG A 15 -1.99 -25.92 1.82
N LYS A 16 -1.32 -26.40 0.79
CA LYS A 16 -1.38 -27.81 0.41
C LYS A 16 -0.30 -28.60 1.19
N GLU A 17 -0.63 -29.80 1.58
CA GLU A 17 0.34 -30.71 2.16
C GLU A 17 1.32 -31.19 1.08
N THR A 18 2.61 -31.21 1.40
CA THR A 18 3.65 -31.59 0.43
C THR A 18 3.55 -33.06 0.01
N SER A 19 3.06 -33.92 0.91
CA SER A 19 2.91 -35.36 0.69
C SER A 19 1.61 -35.75 -0.03
N SER A 20 0.63 -34.82 -0.12
CA SER A 20 -0.69 -35.08 -0.73
C SER A 20 -1.24 -33.83 -1.40
N LEU A 21 -1.48 -33.93 -2.72
CA LEU A 21 -2.08 -32.83 -3.50
C LEU A 21 -3.53 -32.52 -3.13
N THR A 22 -4.20 -33.42 -2.40
CA THR A 22 -5.61 -33.30 -2.03
C THR A 22 -5.83 -32.78 -0.61
N ASN A 23 -4.85 -32.98 0.28
CA ASN A 23 -4.98 -32.55 1.66
C ASN A 23 -4.69 -31.04 1.78
N LYS A 24 -5.64 -30.31 2.36
CA LYS A 24 -5.51 -28.90 2.67
C LYS A 24 -5.29 -28.73 4.16
N ILE A 25 -4.33 -27.93 4.51
CA ILE A 25 -4.04 -27.49 5.86
C ILE A 25 -4.56 -26.06 5.96
N THR A 26 -5.40 -25.79 6.94
CA THR A 26 -6.02 -24.47 7.13
C THR A 26 -5.61 -23.87 8.47
N GLY A 27 -5.66 -22.56 8.57
CA GLY A 27 -5.45 -21.84 9.82
C GLY A 27 -6.08 -20.46 9.73
N SER A 28 -6.33 -19.85 10.87
CA SER A 28 -6.78 -18.46 10.95
C SER A 28 -5.81 -17.69 11.83
N ARG A 29 -5.34 -16.55 11.33
CA ARG A 29 -4.38 -15.69 12.01
C ARG A 29 -4.94 -14.29 12.15
N THR A 30 -4.93 -13.78 13.37
CA THR A 30 -5.29 -12.38 13.64
C THR A 30 -4.06 -11.51 13.77
N ALA A 31 -4.22 -10.22 13.51
CA ALA A 31 -3.19 -9.22 13.76
C ALA A 31 -3.81 -7.90 14.19
N ASP A 32 -3.08 -7.16 15.01
CA ASP A 32 -3.39 -5.77 15.32
C ASP A 32 -2.36 -4.86 14.68
N GLN A 33 -2.84 -3.76 14.13
CA GLN A 33 -2.02 -2.74 13.48
C GLN A 33 -2.31 -1.37 14.08
N ILE A 34 -1.26 -0.60 14.30
CA ILE A 34 -1.33 0.85 14.51
C ILE A 34 -0.53 1.52 13.41
N TYR A 35 -1.00 2.67 12.92
CA TYR A 35 -0.29 3.42 11.90
C TYR A 35 -0.44 4.92 12.06
N GLY A 36 0.53 5.64 11.50
CA GLY A 36 0.53 7.09 11.43
C GLY A 36 1.06 7.57 10.09
N ILE A 37 0.44 8.63 9.57
CA ILE A 37 0.87 9.31 8.34
C ILE A 37 0.99 10.79 8.65
N LEU A 38 2.16 11.36 8.39
CA LEU A 38 2.44 12.78 8.52
C LEU A 38 2.74 13.36 7.14
N ASN A 39 1.95 14.36 6.72
CA ASN A 39 2.14 15.06 5.46
C ASN A 39 2.50 16.52 5.71
N PHE A 40 3.55 16.97 5.04
CA PHE A 40 3.90 18.38 4.88
C PHE A 40 3.68 18.75 3.42
N THR A 41 2.91 19.81 3.19
CA THR A 41 2.52 20.25 1.87
C THR A 41 2.79 21.74 1.72
N LEU A 42 3.42 22.13 0.63
CA LEU A 42 3.58 23.51 0.19
C LEU A 42 2.91 23.65 -1.18
N GLN A 43 2.02 24.62 -1.33
CA GLN A 43 1.35 24.92 -2.59
C GLN A 43 1.77 26.28 -3.08
N GLU A 44 2.10 26.36 -4.36
CA GLU A 44 2.39 27.59 -5.08
C GLU A 44 1.46 27.70 -6.29
N ASP A 45 0.76 28.81 -6.39
CA ASP A 45 -0.15 29.09 -7.50
C ASP A 45 0.44 30.23 -8.34
N LEU A 46 0.72 29.94 -9.62
CA LEU A 46 1.18 30.90 -10.60
C LEU A 46 0.18 30.94 -11.76
N ASP A 47 -0.70 31.92 -11.77
CA ASP A 47 -1.79 32.08 -12.75
C ASP A 47 -2.64 30.80 -12.90
N GLN A 48 -2.42 30.05 -13.98
CA GLN A 48 -3.14 28.82 -14.31
C GLN A 48 -2.45 27.56 -13.76
N LEU A 49 -1.18 27.67 -13.39
CA LEU A 49 -0.37 26.57 -12.88
C LEU A 49 -0.42 26.55 -11.36
N SER A 50 -0.84 25.42 -10.78
CA SER A 50 -0.71 25.13 -9.36
C SER A 50 0.29 24.00 -9.17
N THR A 51 1.30 24.24 -8.35
CA THR A 51 2.32 23.27 -7.99
C THR A 51 2.20 22.94 -6.53
N ILE A 52 2.10 21.65 -6.22
CA ILE A 52 2.03 21.14 -4.85
C ILE A 52 3.27 20.29 -4.61
N TYR A 53 4.11 20.73 -3.70
CA TYR A 53 5.25 19.97 -3.17
C TYR A 53 4.81 19.30 -1.88
N TYR A 54 5.21 18.06 -1.67
CA TYR A 54 4.91 17.37 -0.43
C TYR A 54 6.03 16.45 0.02
N THR A 55 6.08 16.26 1.33
CA THR A 55 6.85 15.20 1.99
C THR A 55 5.89 14.44 2.88
N ARG A 56 5.95 13.12 2.85
CA ARG A 56 5.10 12.23 3.60
C ARG A 56 5.93 11.18 4.32
N VAL A 57 5.67 11.00 5.61
CA VAL A 57 6.21 9.93 6.44
C VAL A 57 5.05 9.02 6.82
N GLU A 58 5.20 7.74 6.55
CA GLU A 58 4.24 6.70 6.90
C GLU A 58 4.92 5.68 7.80
N GLU A 59 4.35 5.43 8.97
CA GLU A 59 4.82 4.43 9.93
C GLU A 59 3.66 3.50 10.27
N ALA A 60 3.90 2.19 10.22
CA ALA A 60 2.96 1.20 10.69
C ALA A 60 3.67 0.12 11.50
N TYR A 61 3.03 -0.32 12.56
CA TYR A 61 3.46 -1.44 13.37
C TYR A 61 2.34 -2.47 13.41
N THR A 62 2.65 -3.70 12.97
CA THR A 62 1.70 -4.81 12.93
C THR A 62 2.23 -5.96 13.79
N LYS A 63 1.41 -6.41 14.72
CA LYS A 63 1.63 -7.63 15.51
C LYS A 63 0.69 -8.72 15.01
N PHE A 64 1.24 -9.74 14.37
CA PHE A 64 0.57 -10.97 14.05
C PHE A 64 0.63 -11.91 15.26
N TYR A 65 -0.53 -12.38 15.71
CA TYR A 65 -0.60 -13.31 16.84
C TYR A 65 -0.22 -14.72 16.43
N ALA A 66 0.24 -15.50 17.41
CA ALA A 66 0.51 -16.91 17.23
C ALA A 66 -0.77 -17.65 16.85
N TYR A 67 -0.65 -18.69 16.03
CA TYR A 67 -1.77 -19.55 15.68
C TYR A 67 -1.34 -20.99 15.41
N ASN A 68 -2.28 -21.89 15.49
CA ASN A 68 -2.10 -23.28 15.08
C ASN A 68 -2.85 -23.52 13.77
N GLU A 69 -2.25 -24.29 12.90
CA GLU A 69 -2.95 -24.88 11.77
C GLU A 69 -3.87 -26.01 12.22
N ASN A 70 -4.97 -26.19 11.49
CA ASN A 70 -5.92 -27.27 11.70
C ASN A 70 -5.62 -28.38 10.71
N SER A 71 -5.02 -29.45 11.15
CA SER A 71 -4.77 -30.66 10.35
C SER A 71 -4.26 -31.81 11.23
N ASN A 72 -3.78 -32.83 10.55
CA ASN A 72 -3.08 -34.00 11.07
C ASN A 72 -1.63 -33.68 11.49
N ASP A 73 -0.76 -34.69 11.42
CA ASP A 73 0.65 -34.62 11.84
C ASP A 73 1.49 -33.55 11.13
N SER A 74 1.02 -33.01 10.01
CA SER A 74 1.70 -31.97 9.25
C SER A 74 1.30 -30.53 9.66
N ALA A 75 0.44 -30.38 10.67
CA ALA A 75 0.04 -29.08 11.18
C ALA A 75 1.20 -28.38 11.89
N ALA A 76 1.32 -27.07 11.67
CA ALA A 76 2.35 -26.26 12.28
C ALA A 76 1.75 -25.25 13.28
N HIS A 77 2.56 -24.90 14.28
CA HIS A 77 2.37 -23.75 15.13
C HIS A 77 3.24 -22.62 14.62
N PHE A 78 2.67 -21.45 14.46
CA PHE A 78 3.39 -20.20 14.15
C PHE A 78 3.37 -19.31 15.38
N LYS A 79 4.54 -18.79 15.75
CA LYS A 79 4.68 -17.84 16.85
C LYS A 79 4.23 -16.44 16.47
N ASP A 80 4.13 -15.56 17.47
CA ASP A 80 3.94 -14.12 17.23
C ASP A 80 5.01 -13.59 16.28
N GLN A 81 4.58 -12.68 15.40
CA GLN A 81 5.46 -12.04 14.42
C GLN A 81 5.20 -10.53 14.44
N HIS A 82 6.25 -9.75 14.35
CA HIS A 82 6.17 -8.29 14.32
C HIS A 82 6.69 -7.78 12.99
N LEU A 83 5.98 -6.81 12.44
CA LEU A 83 6.35 -6.11 11.21
C LEU A 83 6.28 -4.61 11.47
N ARG A 84 7.32 -3.89 11.11
CA ARG A 84 7.33 -2.43 11.05
C ARG A 84 7.49 -2.00 9.61
N THR A 85 6.60 -1.13 9.15
CA THR A 85 6.68 -0.48 7.84
C THR A 85 7.02 0.98 8.05
N SER A 86 8.04 1.49 7.36
CA SER A 86 8.50 2.88 7.43
C SER A 86 8.76 3.38 6.01
N ILE A 87 7.96 4.34 5.54
CA ILE A 87 8.06 4.88 4.19
C ILE A 87 8.22 6.40 4.26
N LEU A 88 9.29 6.90 3.65
CA LEU A 88 9.50 8.32 3.40
C LEU A 88 9.25 8.63 1.93
N SER A 89 8.36 9.57 1.64
CA SER A 89 8.07 10.02 0.29
C SER A 89 8.31 11.50 0.12
N ILE A 90 8.81 11.89 -1.04
CA ILE A 90 8.88 13.29 -1.49
C ILE A 90 8.34 13.38 -2.91
N GLY A 91 7.49 14.37 -3.19
CA GLY A 91 6.85 14.46 -4.48
C GLY A 91 6.38 15.85 -4.86
N THR A 92 5.96 15.97 -6.11
CA THR A 92 5.32 17.16 -6.64
C THR A 92 4.15 16.78 -7.52
N LEU A 93 3.06 17.53 -7.39
CA LEU A 93 1.88 17.46 -8.24
C LEU A 93 1.73 18.79 -8.97
N LEU A 94 1.70 18.73 -10.29
CA LEU A 94 1.47 19.88 -11.17
C LEU A 94 0.04 19.83 -11.68
N ASN A 95 -0.69 20.94 -11.58
CA ASN A 95 -2.05 21.08 -12.11
C ASN A 95 -2.09 22.34 -12.99
N TYR A 96 -2.55 22.21 -14.22
CA TYR A 96 -2.70 23.35 -15.13
C TYR A 96 -4.18 23.59 -15.45
N ARG A 97 -4.73 24.73 -15.03
CA ARG A 97 -6.16 25.04 -15.12
C ARG A 97 -6.49 25.74 -16.45
N ILE A 98 -7.32 25.12 -17.27
CA ILE A 98 -7.84 25.67 -18.54
C ILE A 98 -9.34 25.92 -18.36
N ALA A 99 -9.75 27.19 -18.44
CA ALA A 99 -11.15 27.57 -18.44
C ALA A 99 -11.60 27.86 -19.87
N PHE A 100 -12.68 27.21 -20.32
CA PHE A 100 -13.28 27.43 -21.61
C PHE A 100 -14.36 28.52 -21.56
N LYS A 101 -14.59 29.24 -22.69
CA LYS A 101 -15.61 30.30 -22.79
C LYS A 101 -17.02 29.80 -22.47
N ASN A 102 -17.30 28.53 -22.66
CA ASN A 102 -18.58 27.90 -22.32
C ASN A 102 -18.70 27.52 -20.84
N GLY A 103 -17.75 27.91 -19.99
CA GLY A 103 -17.75 27.65 -18.55
C GLY A 103 -17.26 26.28 -18.12
N ASN A 104 -16.98 25.37 -19.03
CA ASN A 104 -16.32 24.09 -18.70
C ASN A 104 -14.87 24.34 -18.27
N LYS A 105 -14.30 23.39 -17.51
CA LYS A 105 -12.91 23.45 -17.06
C LYS A 105 -12.23 22.14 -17.37
N LEU A 106 -10.95 22.22 -17.77
CA LEU A 106 -10.04 21.08 -17.93
C LEU A 106 -8.80 21.36 -17.09
N THR A 107 -8.40 20.40 -16.26
CA THR A 107 -7.19 20.49 -15.44
C THR A 107 -6.32 19.27 -15.69
N PRO A 108 -5.43 19.30 -16.72
CA PRO A 108 -4.38 18.29 -16.83
C PRO A 108 -3.49 18.34 -15.60
N ASN A 109 -3.02 17.16 -15.17
CA ASN A 109 -2.15 17.02 -14.02
C ASN A 109 -1.01 16.05 -14.28
N ALA A 110 0.10 16.25 -13.55
CA ALA A 110 1.24 15.36 -13.57
C ALA A 110 1.79 15.18 -12.15
N LEU A 111 2.14 13.95 -11.79
CA LEU A 111 2.70 13.56 -10.50
C LEU A 111 4.11 13.01 -10.67
N PHE A 112 5.01 13.45 -9.82
CA PHE A 112 6.35 12.88 -9.63
C PHE A 112 6.54 12.60 -8.14
N GLU A 113 6.86 11.36 -7.78
CA GLU A 113 7.14 10.99 -6.39
C GLU A 113 8.32 10.01 -6.35
N TYR A 114 9.20 10.25 -5.41
CA TYR A 114 10.20 9.28 -4.95
C TYR A 114 9.84 8.85 -3.54
N ALA A 115 9.91 7.56 -3.27
CA ALA A 115 9.72 7.01 -1.94
C ALA A 115 10.84 6.01 -1.60
N SER A 116 11.23 5.99 -0.34
CA SER A 116 12.13 5.01 0.25
C SER A 116 11.35 4.21 1.28
N ASP A 117 11.28 2.89 1.11
CA ASP A 117 10.70 1.95 2.07
C ASP A 117 11.83 1.32 2.89
N GLU A 118 11.88 1.68 4.17
CA GLU A 118 12.86 1.18 5.15
C GLU A 118 12.20 0.23 6.15
N SER A 119 11.22 -0.54 5.70
CA SER A 119 10.52 -1.51 6.55
C SER A 119 11.50 -2.54 7.13
N ASN A 120 11.26 -2.98 8.35
CA ASN A 120 12.17 -3.94 8.99
C ASN A 120 11.99 -5.35 8.42
N SER A 121 13.09 -6.13 8.42
CA SER A 121 13.01 -7.58 8.23
C SER A 121 12.06 -8.21 9.26
N SER A 122 11.34 -9.23 8.85
CA SER A 122 10.40 -9.93 9.70
C SER A 122 10.76 -11.41 9.80
N LYS A 123 10.74 -11.95 11.02
CA LYS A 123 11.04 -13.37 11.28
C LYS A 123 9.76 -14.13 11.58
N ALA A 124 9.45 -15.10 10.73
CA ALA A 124 8.42 -16.09 11.01
C ALA A 124 9.06 -17.32 11.66
N VAL A 125 8.61 -17.66 12.85
CA VAL A 125 9.11 -18.82 13.60
C VAL A 125 7.98 -19.83 13.70
N ALA A 126 8.24 -21.07 13.28
CA ALA A 126 7.26 -22.14 13.30
C ALA A 126 7.88 -23.47 13.73
N TYR A 127 7.04 -24.38 14.18
CA TYR A 127 7.39 -25.79 14.42
C TYR A 127 6.18 -26.68 14.13
N TYR A 128 6.42 -27.93 13.76
CA TYR A 128 5.34 -28.90 13.61
C TYR A 128 4.75 -29.29 14.98
N LEU A 129 3.43 -29.41 15.06
CA LEU A 129 2.76 -29.83 16.31
C LEU A 129 3.18 -31.25 16.73
N SER A 130 3.53 -32.10 15.78
CA SER A 130 4.07 -33.45 16.01
C SER A 130 5.53 -33.47 16.50
N ASP A 131 6.30 -32.40 16.26
CA ASP A 131 7.70 -32.28 16.70
C ASP A 131 8.02 -30.83 17.12
N PRO A 132 7.63 -30.41 18.32
CA PRO A 132 7.88 -29.06 18.81
C PRO A 132 9.36 -28.74 19.08
N SER A 133 10.23 -29.73 19.06
CA SER A 133 11.66 -29.55 19.28
C SER A 133 12.38 -29.00 18.04
N SER A 134 11.87 -29.29 16.85
CA SER A 134 12.41 -28.82 15.57
C SER A 134 11.80 -27.49 15.20
N VAL A 135 12.52 -26.39 15.53
CA VAL A 135 12.09 -25.03 15.25
C VAL A 135 12.65 -24.52 13.93
N TYR A 136 11.78 -24.03 13.06
CA TYR A 136 12.13 -23.43 11.78
C TYR A 136 11.98 -21.91 11.90
N THR A 137 13.00 -21.20 11.42
CA THR A 137 12.96 -19.73 11.34
C THR A 137 13.11 -19.34 9.88
N TYR A 138 12.14 -18.58 9.40
CA TYR A 138 12.14 -17.99 8.07
C TYR A 138 12.23 -16.47 8.23
N GLU A 139 13.30 -15.88 7.75
CA GLU A 139 13.51 -14.44 7.76
C GLU A 139 13.21 -13.90 6.37
N VAL A 140 12.27 -12.95 6.31
CA VAL A 140 12.05 -12.13 5.14
C VAL A 140 12.92 -10.91 5.32
N GLU A 141 14.06 -10.90 4.65
CA GLU A 141 14.91 -9.70 4.58
C GLU A 141 14.15 -8.64 3.82
N ASN A 142 14.16 -7.44 4.33
CA ASN A 142 13.65 -6.28 3.63
C ASN A 142 14.83 -5.36 3.36
N ASP A 143 15.27 -5.36 2.11
CA ASP A 143 16.21 -4.36 1.63
C ASP A 143 15.49 -3.03 1.48
N VAL A 144 16.21 -1.91 1.62
CA VAL A 144 15.64 -0.58 1.35
C VAL A 144 15.14 -0.55 -0.09
N GLU A 145 13.82 -0.42 -0.24
CA GLU A 145 13.19 -0.35 -1.56
C GLU A 145 13.03 1.10 -2.01
N GLU A 146 13.59 1.40 -3.16
CA GLU A 146 13.38 2.69 -3.82
C GLU A 146 12.19 2.58 -4.79
N ILE A 147 11.23 3.49 -4.64
CA ILE A 147 10.00 3.52 -5.43
C ILE A 147 9.88 4.85 -6.16
N TYR A 148 9.81 4.79 -7.47
CA TYR A 148 9.57 5.96 -8.33
C TYR A 148 8.14 5.91 -8.85
N LYS A 149 7.35 6.99 -8.66
CA LYS A 149 6.00 7.11 -9.17
C LYS A 149 5.90 8.25 -10.16
N LEU A 150 5.39 7.93 -11.34
CA LEU A 150 5.08 8.88 -12.40
C LEU A 150 3.59 8.81 -12.69
N GLY A 151 2.90 9.94 -12.61
CA GLY A 151 1.48 10.01 -12.87
C GLY A 151 1.16 11.09 -13.90
N ALA A 152 0.13 10.84 -14.69
CA ALA A 152 -0.49 11.85 -15.56
C ALA A 152 -2.00 11.64 -15.59
N GLY A 153 -2.74 12.72 -15.73
CA GLY A 153 -4.19 12.64 -15.77
C GLY A 153 -4.84 13.96 -16.15
N PHE A 154 -6.14 14.00 -16.07
CA PHE A 154 -6.89 15.23 -16.22
C PHE A 154 -8.23 15.17 -15.48
N ASP A 155 -8.67 16.32 -15.01
CA ASP A 155 -9.99 16.55 -14.45
C ASP A 155 -10.79 17.42 -15.41
N VAL A 156 -12.01 16.99 -15.75
CA VAL A 156 -12.95 17.77 -16.55
C VAL A 156 -14.16 18.10 -15.69
N SER A 157 -14.44 19.39 -15.52
CA SER A 157 -15.67 19.87 -14.88
C SER A 157 -16.58 20.48 -15.95
N LEU A 158 -17.77 19.92 -16.10
CA LEU A 158 -18.78 20.36 -17.06
C LEU A 158 -19.88 21.20 -16.37
N LEU A 159 -20.46 22.15 -17.08
CA LEU A 159 -21.54 23.03 -16.57
C LEU A 159 -22.76 22.28 -16.06
N ASN A 160 -23.03 21.07 -16.60
CA ASN A 160 -24.15 20.23 -16.17
C ASN A 160 -23.82 19.37 -14.94
N SER A 161 -22.90 19.87 -14.10
CA SER A 161 -22.48 19.26 -12.83
C SER A 161 -21.80 17.89 -12.94
N TRP A 162 -21.29 17.52 -14.10
CA TRP A 162 -20.44 16.35 -14.26
C TRP A 162 -18.97 16.70 -13.97
N ASN A 163 -18.33 15.85 -13.18
CA ASN A 163 -16.89 15.86 -12.99
C ASN A 163 -16.33 14.50 -13.45
N ILE A 164 -15.41 14.55 -14.39
CA ILE A 164 -14.74 13.36 -14.93
C ILE A 164 -13.26 13.46 -14.55
N ASN A 165 -12.73 12.44 -13.91
CA ASN A 165 -11.33 12.32 -13.57
C ASN A 165 -10.73 11.13 -14.31
N THR A 166 -9.51 11.31 -14.82
CA THR A 166 -8.70 10.22 -15.35
C THR A 166 -7.31 10.27 -14.75
N LYS A 167 -6.73 9.11 -14.50
CA LYS A 167 -5.38 8.99 -13.96
C LYS A 167 -4.69 7.77 -14.51
N LEU A 168 -3.47 7.97 -14.95
CA LEU A 168 -2.49 6.92 -15.22
C LEU A 168 -1.37 7.10 -14.18
N LEU A 169 -1.06 6.06 -13.45
CA LEU A 169 0.05 6.02 -12.50
C LEU A 169 0.94 4.84 -12.84
N ARG A 170 2.22 5.10 -13.01
CA ARG A 170 3.25 4.07 -13.15
C ARG A 170 4.17 4.13 -11.94
N LYS A 171 4.32 2.99 -11.26
CA LYS A 171 5.28 2.78 -10.19
C LYS A 171 6.40 1.90 -10.71
N LYS A 172 7.62 2.27 -10.41
CA LYS A 172 8.82 1.47 -10.65
C LYS A 172 9.46 1.19 -9.30
N TYR A 173 9.55 -0.08 -8.96
CA TYR A 173 10.28 -0.59 -7.82
C TYR A 173 11.68 -0.95 -8.28
N LYS A 174 12.69 -0.66 -7.48
CA LYS A 174 14.10 -0.93 -7.84
C LYS A 174 14.31 -2.43 -8.12
N ASP A 175 13.80 -3.28 -7.25
CA ASP A 175 14.10 -4.70 -7.24
C ASP A 175 12.89 -5.59 -7.64
N TYR A 176 11.65 -5.08 -7.59
CA TYR A 176 10.42 -5.89 -7.79
C TYR A 176 9.65 -5.59 -9.09
N GLY A 177 10.21 -4.74 -9.99
CA GLY A 177 9.61 -4.50 -11.31
C GLY A 177 8.71 -3.27 -11.38
N ASN A 178 7.65 -3.32 -12.18
CA ASN A 178 6.80 -2.15 -12.48
C ASN A 178 5.32 -2.47 -12.29
N GLU A 179 4.58 -1.48 -11.81
CA GLU A 179 3.12 -1.50 -11.71
C GLU A 179 2.53 -0.35 -12.51
N SER A 180 1.40 -0.56 -13.18
CA SER A 180 0.64 0.50 -13.84
C SER A 180 -0.81 0.47 -13.39
N ILE A 181 -1.33 1.60 -12.97
CA ILE A 181 -2.70 1.78 -12.47
C ILE A 181 -3.40 2.78 -13.39
N TYR A 182 -4.59 2.40 -13.88
CA TYR A 182 -5.47 3.24 -14.68
C TYR A 182 -6.75 3.47 -13.88
N GLU A 183 -7.15 4.71 -13.76
CA GLU A 183 -8.37 5.11 -13.06
C GLU A 183 -9.19 6.05 -13.94
N ILE A 184 -10.48 5.79 -14.02
CA ILE A 184 -11.47 6.69 -14.63
C ILE A 184 -12.65 6.75 -13.68
N SER A 185 -13.04 7.96 -13.32
CA SER A 185 -14.24 8.20 -12.53
C SER A 185 -15.09 9.30 -13.16
N ALA A 186 -16.41 9.20 -12.99
CA ALA A 186 -17.36 10.22 -13.39
C ALA A 186 -18.37 10.40 -12.27
N VAL A 187 -18.54 11.63 -11.80
CA VAL A 187 -19.47 11.99 -10.72
C VAL A 187 -20.38 13.09 -11.20
N LYS A 188 -21.68 12.95 -10.99
CA LYS A 188 -22.68 13.98 -11.21
C LYS A 188 -23.18 14.51 -9.86
N SER A 189 -23.08 15.81 -9.66
CA SER A 189 -23.71 16.49 -8.54
C SER A 189 -25.15 16.91 -8.92
N PHE A 190 -26.11 16.79 -7.99
CA PHE A 190 -27.51 17.11 -8.19
C PHE A 190 -27.90 18.32 -7.34
#